data_734b3fb0eac885095c8759b61a40ea88
#
_entry.id   734b3fb0eac885095c8759b61a40ea88
#
_cell.length_a   1.000
_cell.length_b   1.000
_cell.length_c   1.000
_cell.angle_alpha   90.00
_cell.angle_beta   90.00
_cell.angle_gamma   90.00
#
_symmetry.space_group_name_H-M   'P 1'
#
loop_
_entity.id
_entity.type
_entity.pdbx_description
1 polymer ?
#
loop_
_entity_poly.entity_id
_entity_poly.type
_entity_poly.pdbx_seq_one_letter_code
_entity_poly.pdbx_strand_id
1 'polypeptide(L)'
;MITPEIVATHNLTPEEFAHIKELLGREPTMVELGVFSVMWSEHCSYKSSRMHLKRLPTTGKQVIVPPGENAGVVDVGDGWCAAFKVESHNHPSFIEPFQGAATGVGGILRDIFTMGARPVAAMNSLRFGSLDDGKHGRRNRSLLAGVVAGIAAYGNAFGVATVGGEVQFDDAYSLNPLVNAFALGLVRKDQIFFGKAEGVGNPVLYVGAKTGRDGIHGATMASAEFDDEALEMRPTVQVGDPFLEKLLLEACLEAMRSGAVAGIQDMGAAGLTSSSCEMAARAGNGIELDLSSVPQREEGMTAYEIMLSESQERMLIVAHRGREREIVDIFKKWDLDAVVIGRVTDTGHVVVLHHGEKLADIPGGYLTDEAPRYERAMRAPEERQKAEGKRQKAEVEEQTASALSPQH
;
A
#
# COMPACT_ATOMS: atom_id res chain seq x y z
N MET A 1 15.28 -18.79 15.75
CA MET A 1 16.36 -17.79 15.92
C MET A 1 16.44 -16.98 14.63
N ILE A 2 16.33 -15.68 14.72
CA ILE A 2 16.40 -14.78 13.56
C ILE A 2 17.88 -14.57 13.22
N THR A 3 18.27 -14.91 11.99
CA THR A 3 19.64 -14.75 11.50
C THR A 3 19.80 -13.43 10.72
N PRO A 4 21.03 -12.93 10.49
CA PRO A 4 21.25 -11.75 9.66
C PRO A 4 20.67 -11.88 8.24
N GLU A 5 20.68 -13.08 7.67
CA GLU A 5 20.10 -13.36 6.36
C GLU A 5 18.58 -13.19 6.38
N ILE A 6 17.90 -13.67 7.45
CA ILE A 6 16.46 -13.45 7.63
C ILE A 6 16.15 -11.96 7.75
N VAL A 7 16.95 -11.20 8.51
CA VAL A 7 16.78 -9.74 8.63
C VAL A 7 16.91 -9.06 7.26
N ALA A 8 17.91 -9.45 6.46
CA ALA A 8 18.14 -8.91 5.14
C ALA A 8 16.97 -9.23 4.15
N THR A 9 16.43 -10.45 4.20
CA THR A 9 15.25 -10.81 3.37
C THR A 9 13.98 -10.06 3.75
N HIS A 10 13.95 -9.47 4.95
CA HIS A 10 12.88 -8.57 5.40
C HIS A 10 13.16 -7.10 5.06
N ASN A 11 14.19 -6.78 4.28
CA ASN A 11 14.62 -5.41 3.93
C ASN A 11 14.84 -4.50 5.15
N LEU A 12 15.24 -5.08 6.28
CA LEU A 12 15.65 -4.35 7.47
C LEU A 12 17.18 -4.24 7.50
N THR A 13 17.68 -3.07 7.89
CA THR A 13 19.12 -2.93 8.13
C THR A 13 19.49 -3.54 9.49
N PRO A 14 20.78 -3.90 9.72
CA PRO A 14 21.22 -4.35 11.05
C PRO A 14 20.90 -3.35 12.17
N GLU A 15 20.96 -2.04 11.87
CA GLU A 15 20.66 -0.96 12.81
C GLU A 15 19.16 -0.91 13.12
N GLU A 16 18.30 -1.02 12.10
CA GLU A 16 16.85 -1.10 12.28
C GLU A 16 16.47 -2.32 13.14
N PHE A 17 17.07 -3.48 12.87
CA PHE A 17 16.83 -4.69 13.66
C PHE A 17 17.32 -4.55 15.11
N ALA A 18 18.49 -3.92 15.33
CA ALA A 18 18.97 -3.63 16.67
C ALA A 18 18.02 -2.72 17.44
N HIS A 19 17.48 -1.70 16.76
CA HIS A 19 16.49 -0.78 17.34
C HIS A 19 15.17 -1.49 17.69
N ILE A 20 14.67 -2.40 16.84
CA ILE A 20 13.50 -3.24 17.16
C ILE A 20 13.71 -4.02 18.46
N LYS A 21 14.89 -4.64 18.64
CA LYS A 21 15.21 -5.38 19.86
C LYS A 21 15.30 -4.49 21.09
N GLU A 22 15.84 -3.29 20.94
CA GLU A 22 15.87 -2.29 22.01
C GLU A 22 14.46 -1.89 22.45
N LEU A 23 13.58 -1.56 21.49
CA LEU A 23 12.18 -1.18 21.75
C LEU A 23 11.41 -2.31 22.44
N LEU A 24 11.54 -3.53 21.97
CA LEU A 24 10.84 -4.70 22.54
C LEU A 24 11.46 -5.19 23.85
N GLY A 25 12.72 -4.87 24.13
CA GLY A 25 13.50 -5.43 25.25
C GLY A 25 13.78 -6.95 25.12
N ARG A 26 13.58 -7.53 23.93
CA ARG A 26 13.74 -8.95 23.61
C ARG A 26 13.90 -9.18 22.11
N GLU A 27 14.25 -10.41 21.73
CA GLU A 27 14.14 -10.81 20.31
C GLU A 27 12.67 -10.79 19.87
N PRO A 28 12.35 -10.26 18.65
CA PRO A 28 11.02 -10.37 18.09
C PRO A 28 10.67 -11.81 17.71
N THR A 29 9.39 -12.14 17.67
CA THR A 29 8.92 -13.35 16.97
C THR A 29 9.03 -13.16 15.45
N MET A 30 8.84 -14.23 14.66
CA MET A 30 8.81 -14.09 13.19
C MET A 30 7.62 -13.26 12.71
N VAL A 31 6.48 -13.35 13.38
CA VAL A 31 5.30 -12.51 13.07
C VAL A 31 5.60 -11.04 13.35
N GLU A 32 6.19 -10.73 14.51
CA GLU A 32 6.59 -9.38 14.86
C GLU A 32 7.63 -8.81 13.89
N LEU A 33 8.64 -9.62 13.52
CA LEU A 33 9.63 -9.21 12.51
C LEU A 33 8.97 -8.83 11.19
N GLY A 34 8.03 -9.66 10.71
CA GLY A 34 7.25 -9.38 9.50
C GLY A 34 6.45 -8.09 9.61
N VAL A 35 5.76 -7.88 10.74
CA VAL A 35 5.00 -6.65 11.01
C VAL A 35 5.92 -5.42 10.98
N PHE A 36 7.06 -5.44 11.67
CA PHE A 36 8.02 -4.34 11.64
C PHE A 36 8.59 -4.09 10.23
N SER A 37 8.96 -5.15 9.52
CA SER A 37 9.55 -5.04 8.18
C SER A 37 8.64 -4.28 7.22
N VAL A 38 7.36 -4.55 7.28
CA VAL A 38 6.34 -3.90 6.46
C VAL A 38 6.06 -2.47 6.94
N MET A 39 5.77 -2.30 8.24
CA MET A 39 5.44 -0.98 8.79
C MET A 39 6.61 0.01 8.71
N TRP A 40 7.85 -0.49 8.76
CA TRP A 40 9.06 0.31 8.62
C TRP A 40 9.62 0.35 7.18
N SER A 41 8.92 -0.23 6.22
CA SER A 41 9.27 -0.08 4.80
C SER A 41 9.13 1.37 4.35
N GLU A 42 9.82 1.75 3.25
CA GLU A 42 9.61 3.09 2.65
C GLU A 42 8.15 3.29 2.22
N HIS A 43 7.49 2.21 1.78
CA HIS A 43 6.10 2.24 1.33
C HIS A 43 5.12 2.68 2.44
N CYS A 44 5.23 2.10 3.66
CA CYS A 44 4.31 2.41 4.76
C CYS A 44 4.77 3.61 5.61
N SER A 45 6.07 3.71 5.92
CA SER A 45 6.59 4.73 6.84
C SER A 45 7.01 6.03 6.18
N TYR A 46 7.25 6.01 4.85
CA TYR A 46 7.85 7.13 4.14
C TYR A 46 9.18 7.57 4.76
N LYS A 47 9.98 6.62 5.25
CA LYS A 47 11.15 6.89 6.10
C LYS A 47 12.19 7.82 5.46
N SER A 48 12.30 7.83 4.12
CA SER A 48 13.20 8.72 3.37
C SER A 48 12.48 9.91 2.74
N SER A 49 11.19 9.80 2.39
CA SER A 49 10.46 10.81 1.61
C SER A 49 9.57 11.73 2.47
N ARG A 50 9.22 11.34 3.69
CA ARG A 50 8.32 12.09 4.58
C ARG A 50 8.74 13.55 4.82
N MET A 51 10.04 13.81 4.93
CA MET A 51 10.57 15.17 5.09
C MET A 51 10.25 16.07 3.89
N HIS A 52 10.21 15.51 2.69
CA HIS A 52 9.88 16.24 1.47
C HIS A 52 8.37 16.44 1.33
N LEU A 53 7.57 15.41 1.64
CA LEU A 53 6.11 15.47 1.61
C LEU A 53 5.55 16.58 2.52
N LYS A 54 6.16 16.78 3.70
CA LYS A 54 5.80 17.88 4.61
C LYS A 54 5.95 19.29 4.03
N ARG A 55 6.67 19.44 2.92
CA ARG A 55 6.85 20.75 2.23
C ARG A 55 5.69 21.06 1.30
N LEU A 56 4.85 20.09 0.97
CA LEU A 56 3.66 20.30 0.15
C LEU A 56 2.57 21.01 0.96
N PRO A 57 1.83 21.94 0.36
CA PRO A 57 0.71 22.58 1.03
C PRO A 57 -0.44 21.58 1.20
N THR A 58 -0.77 21.29 2.46
CA THR A 58 -1.82 20.30 2.83
C THR A 58 -2.97 20.92 3.60
N THR A 59 -2.96 22.24 3.76
CA THR A 59 -3.99 23.00 4.48
C THR A 59 -4.65 24.01 3.56
N GLY A 60 -5.92 24.26 3.77
CA GLY A 60 -6.69 25.22 3.00
C GLY A 60 -8.16 25.25 3.43
N LYS A 61 -8.88 26.30 3.03
CA LYS A 61 -10.29 26.48 3.41
C LYS A 61 -11.19 25.31 2.94
N GLN A 62 -10.85 24.72 1.80
CA GLN A 62 -11.61 23.61 1.20
C GLN A 62 -11.16 22.24 1.71
N VAL A 63 -10.00 22.12 2.37
CA VAL A 63 -9.50 20.83 2.85
C VAL A 63 -10.32 20.38 4.07
N ILE A 64 -11.03 19.27 3.91
CA ILE A 64 -11.80 18.63 4.99
C ILE A 64 -10.97 17.52 5.64
N VAL A 65 -10.31 16.68 4.83
CA VAL A 65 -9.42 15.62 5.31
C VAL A 65 -8.05 15.82 4.65
N PRO A 66 -7.04 16.26 5.43
CA PRO A 66 -5.65 16.35 4.95
C PRO A 66 -5.01 14.96 4.87
N PRO A 67 -3.75 14.85 4.37
CA PRO A 67 -2.99 13.59 4.39
C PRO A 67 -2.93 12.95 5.78
N GLY A 68 -3.07 11.62 5.84
CA GLY A 68 -3.09 10.82 7.08
C GLY A 68 -4.25 9.82 7.14
N GLU A 69 -5.19 9.92 6.23
CA GLU A 69 -6.28 8.98 5.99
C GLU A 69 -6.11 8.33 4.60
N ASN A 70 -7.03 7.43 4.22
CA ASN A 70 -6.94 6.67 2.98
C ASN A 70 -6.99 7.56 1.73
N ALA A 71 -7.76 8.65 1.77
CA ALA A 71 -7.81 9.63 0.69
C ALA A 71 -7.92 11.06 1.24
N GLY A 72 -7.48 12.03 0.45
CA GLY A 72 -7.75 13.44 0.70
C GLY A 72 -9.19 13.79 0.38
N VAL A 73 -9.81 14.69 1.17
CA VAL A 73 -11.18 15.13 0.94
C VAL A 73 -11.25 16.65 0.93
N VAL A 74 -11.90 17.21 -0.10
CA VAL A 74 -12.11 18.64 -0.24
C VAL A 74 -13.59 18.97 -0.38
N ASP A 75 -13.99 20.10 0.19
CA ASP A 75 -15.34 20.66 0.06
C ASP A 75 -15.53 21.23 -1.35
N VAL A 76 -16.55 20.79 -2.07
CA VAL A 76 -16.88 21.26 -3.42
C VAL A 76 -18.18 22.10 -3.45
N GLY A 77 -18.73 22.39 -2.29
CA GLY A 77 -19.96 23.19 -2.12
C GLY A 77 -21.22 22.35 -1.97
N ASP A 78 -22.30 22.99 -1.58
CA ASP A 78 -23.65 22.42 -1.41
C ASP A 78 -23.71 21.15 -0.53
N GLY A 79 -22.80 21.03 0.45
CA GLY A 79 -22.68 19.90 1.35
C GLY A 79 -22.06 18.66 0.72
N TRP A 80 -21.46 18.79 -0.47
CA TRP A 80 -20.72 17.74 -1.14
C TRP A 80 -19.20 17.90 -0.96
N CYS A 81 -18.54 16.77 -0.91
CA CYS A 81 -17.08 16.67 -0.90
C CYS A 81 -16.59 15.72 -2.01
N ALA A 82 -15.43 16.03 -2.55
CA ALA A 82 -14.69 15.16 -3.43
C ALA A 82 -13.59 14.46 -2.61
N ALA A 83 -13.62 13.14 -2.60
CA ALA A 83 -12.53 12.31 -2.09
C ALA A 83 -11.67 11.86 -3.28
N PHE A 84 -10.34 11.98 -3.16
CA PHE A 84 -9.44 11.61 -4.25
C PHE A 84 -8.07 11.17 -3.72
N LYS A 85 -7.44 10.31 -4.50
CA LYS A 85 -6.06 9.84 -4.26
C LYS A 85 -5.38 9.51 -5.58
N VAL A 86 -4.07 9.65 -5.60
CA VAL A 86 -3.20 9.13 -6.66
C VAL A 86 -2.14 8.25 -6.02
N GLU A 87 -1.88 7.10 -6.62
CA GLU A 87 -0.88 6.16 -6.16
C GLU A 87 -0.17 5.48 -7.33
N SER A 88 1.10 5.12 -7.15
CA SER A 88 1.88 4.40 -8.15
C SER A 88 1.84 2.91 -7.90
N HIS A 89 1.76 2.12 -8.98
CA HIS A 89 1.83 0.66 -8.94
C HIS A 89 2.85 0.14 -9.96
N ASN A 90 4.10 0.64 -9.84
CA ASN A 90 5.15 0.50 -10.85
C ASN A 90 5.74 -0.91 -10.90
N HIS A 91 6.27 -1.43 -9.77
CA HIS A 91 6.92 -2.74 -9.69
C HIS A 91 6.02 -3.88 -10.12
N PRO A 92 4.81 -4.02 -9.57
CA PRO A 92 3.89 -5.08 -10.02
C PRO A 92 3.57 -4.97 -11.51
N SER A 93 3.42 -3.76 -12.04
CA SER A 93 3.15 -3.53 -13.47
C SER A 93 4.35 -3.82 -14.37
N PHE A 94 5.58 -3.68 -13.87
CA PHE A 94 6.78 -4.11 -14.60
C PHE A 94 6.86 -5.64 -14.70
N ILE A 95 6.52 -6.35 -13.64
CA ILE A 95 6.60 -7.82 -13.54
C ILE A 95 5.45 -8.45 -14.33
N GLU A 96 4.21 -8.11 -13.99
CA GLU A 96 2.96 -8.57 -14.60
C GLU A 96 2.08 -7.38 -14.99
N PRO A 97 2.26 -6.81 -16.19
CA PRO A 97 1.68 -5.51 -16.53
C PRO A 97 0.15 -5.48 -16.48
N PHE A 98 -0.52 -6.57 -16.81
CA PHE A 98 -1.98 -6.64 -16.71
C PHE A 98 -2.45 -6.66 -15.26
N GLN A 99 -1.96 -7.62 -14.46
CA GLN A 99 -2.39 -7.77 -13.07
C GLN A 99 -1.90 -6.61 -12.19
N GLY A 100 -0.65 -6.17 -12.38
CA GLY A 100 -0.11 -5.05 -11.63
C GLY A 100 -0.89 -3.76 -11.85
N ALA A 101 -1.26 -3.44 -13.08
CA ALA A 101 -2.05 -2.25 -13.38
C ALA A 101 -3.52 -2.39 -12.95
N ALA A 102 -4.11 -3.58 -13.11
CA ALA A 102 -5.45 -3.88 -12.63
C ALA A 102 -5.56 -3.68 -11.11
N THR A 103 -4.60 -4.23 -10.36
CA THR A 103 -4.55 -4.10 -8.90
C THR A 103 -4.32 -2.66 -8.45
N GLY A 104 -3.51 -1.89 -9.20
CA GLY A 104 -3.33 -0.47 -8.94
C GLY A 104 -4.64 0.32 -9.04
N VAL A 105 -5.50 -0.01 -10.02
CA VAL A 105 -6.85 0.58 -10.13
C VAL A 105 -7.73 0.13 -8.97
N GLY A 106 -7.73 -1.15 -8.62
CA GLY A 106 -8.52 -1.68 -7.49
C GLY A 106 -8.14 -1.01 -6.17
N GLY A 107 -6.85 -0.98 -5.83
CA GLY A 107 -6.37 -0.35 -4.60
C GLY A 107 -6.81 1.10 -4.47
N ILE A 108 -6.65 1.90 -5.54
CA ILE A 108 -7.03 3.31 -5.49
C ILE A 108 -8.55 3.51 -5.37
N LEU A 109 -9.36 2.63 -5.93
CA LEU A 109 -10.82 2.67 -5.78
C LEU A 109 -11.25 2.33 -4.35
N ARG A 110 -10.60 1.33 -3.70
CA ARG A 110 -10.86 0.98 -2.29
C ARG A 110 -10.61 2.15 -1.37
N ASP A 111 -9.50 2.86 -1.52
CA ASP A 111 -9.19 4.05 -0.74
C ASP A 111 -10.30 5.11 -0.80
N ILE A 112 -10.92 5.28 -1.96
CA ILE A 112 -12.01 6.24 -2.12
C ILE A 112 -13.26 5.79 -1.36
N PHE A 113 -13.67 4.53 -1.47
CA PHE A 113 -14.90 4.13 -0.80
C PHE A 113 -14.73 3.84 0.70
N THR A 114 -13.50 3.66 1.23
CA THR A 114 -13.25 3.70 2.68
C THR A 114 -13.64 5.03 3.30
N MET A 115 -13.54 6.13 2.53
CA MET A 115 -13.97 7.45 2.99
C MET A 115 -15.50 7.65 2.95
N GLY A 116 -16.30 6.62 2.64
CA GLY A 116 -17.74 6.73 2.40
C GLY A 116 -18.09 7.31 1.03
N ALA A 117 -17.10 7.61 0.20
CA ALA A 117 -17.28 8.21 -1.11
C ALA A 117 -17.55 7.15 -2.18
N ARG A 118 -18.52 7.38 -3.05
CA ARG A 118 -18.74 6.55 -4.23
C ARG A 118 -17.77 6.97 -5.34
N PRO A 119 -16.87 6.07 -5.81
CA PRO A 119 -16.03 6.36 -6.96
C PRO A 119 -16.85 6.67 -8.22
N VAL A 120 -16.51 7.75 -8.91
CA VAL A 120 -17.22 8.22 -10.11
C VAL A 120 -16.32 8.46 -11.31
N ALA A 121 -15.01 8.58 -11.09
CA ALA A 121 -14.04 8.82 -12.16
C ALA A 121 -12.68 8.21 -11.81
N ALA A 122 -11.98 7.69 -12.81
CA ALA A 122 -10.60 7.28 -12.75
C ALA A 122 -9.77 8.03 -13.81
N MET A 123 -8.49 8.23 -13.53
CA MET A 123 -7.49 8.76 -14.48
C MET A 123 -6.16 8.05 -14.26
N ASN A 124 -5.27 8.14 -15.23
CA ASN A 124 -3.95 7.55 -15.13
C ASN A 124 -2.88 8.50 -15.66
N SER A 125 -1.70 8.47 -15.05
CA SER A 125 -0.51 9.15 -15.53
C SER A 125 0.57 8.09 -15.76
N LEU A 126 0.86 7.80 -17.03
CA LEU A 126 1.68 6.67 -17.44
C LEU A 126 2.99 7.14 -18.09
N ARG A 127 4.08 6.44 -17.79
CA ARG A 127 5.40 6.70 -18.37
C ARG A 127 6.00 5.38 -18.82
N PHE A 128 6.47 5.35 -20.07
CA PHE A 128 7.13 4.19 -20.67
C PHE A 128 8.37 4.59 -21.44
N GLY A 129 9.29 3.67 -21.63
CA GLY A 129 10.39 3.85 -22.56
C GLY A 129 9.92 3.96 -24.00
N SER A 130 10.80 4.45 -24.88
CA SER A 130 10.53 4.57 -26.30
C SER A 130 10.05 3.24 -26.90
N LEU A 131 9.00 3.31 -27.72
CA LEU A 131 8.44 2.15 -28.40
C LEU A 131 9.29 1.71 -29.60
N ASP A 132 10.12 2.62 -30.13
CA ASP A 132 10.98 2.41 -31.30
C ASP A 132 12.44 2.06 -30.92
N ASP A 133 12.74 2.00 -29.61
CA ASP A 133 14.06 1.55 -29.13
C ASP A 133 14.35 0.11 -29.60
N GLY A 134 15.42 -0.05 -30.38
CA GLY A 134 15.82 -1.34 -30.92
C GLY A 134 16.17 -2.39 -29.85
N LYS A 135 16.59 -1.94 -28.65
CA LYS A 135 16.97 -2.81 -27.54
C LYS A 135 15.77 -3.18 -26.67
N HIS A 136 14.97 -2.21 -26.26
CA HIS A 136 13.89 -2.37 -25.28
C HIS A 136 12.49 -2.16 -25.84
N GLY A 137 12.34 -1.64 -27.08
CA GLY A 137 11.06 -1.26 -27.65
C GLY A 137 10.03 -2.37 -27.70
N ARG A 138 10.44 -3.65 -27.90
CA ARG A 138 9.52 -4.80 -27.81
C ARG A 138 8.94 -4.95 -26.40
N ARG A 139 9.78 -4.84 -25.38
CA ARG A 139 9.35 -4.93 -23.97
C ARG A 139 8.47 -3.74 -23.59
N ASN A 140 8.86 -2.53 -23.98
CA ASN A 140 8.10 -1.31 -23.72
C ASN A 140 6.69 -1.39 -24.34
N ARG A 141 6.55 -1.89 -25.58
CA ARG A 141 5.23 -2.14 -26.20
C ARG A 141 4.40 -3.18 -25.43
N SER A 142 5.03 -4.25 -24.96
CA SER A 142 4.36 -5.29 -24.16
C SER A 142 3.87 -4.73 -22.82
N LEU A 143 4.70 -3.93 -22.14
CA LEU A 143 4.34 -3.25 -20.90
C LEU A 143 3.15 -2.31 -21.11
N LEU A 144 3.22 -1.42 -22.10
CA LEU A 144 2.13 -0.50 -22.43
C LEU A 144 0.82 -1.25 -22.70
N ALA A 145 0.86 -2.27 -23.56
CA ALA A 145 -0.33 -3.03 -23.92
C ALA A 145 -0.97 -3.74 -22.71
N GLY A 146 -0.14 -4.37 -21.88
CA GLY A 146 -0.61 -5.07 -20.67
C GLY A 146 -1.17 -4.11 -19.63
N VAL A 147 -0.49 -2.99 -19.37
CA VAL A 147 -0.93 -1.96 -18.41
C VAL A 147 -2.29 -1.37 -18.85
N VAL A 148 -2.42 -0.95 -20.10
CA VAL A 148 -3.68 -0.40 -20.61
C VAL A 148 -4.81 -1.43 -20.55
N ALA A 149 -4.53 -2.69 -20.89
CA ALA A 149 -5.52 -3.76 -20.81
C ALA A 149 -5.96 -4.03 -19.35
N GLY A 150 -5.03 -4.03 -18.39
CA GLY A 150 -5.34 -4.20 -16.97
C GLY A 150 -6.20 -3.06 -16.40
N ILE A 151 -5.85 -1.82 -16.70
CA ILE A 151 -6.63 -0.63 -16.31
C ILE A 151 -8.05 -0.73 -16.88
N ALA A 152 -8.16 -1.04 -18.16
CA ALA A 152 -9.45 -1.13 -18.85
C ALA A 152 -10.32 -2.27 -18.29
N ALA A 153 -9.74 -3.45 -18.07
CA ALA A 153 -10.46 -4.61 -17.54
C ALA A 153 -11.04 -4.31 -16.15
N TYR A 154 -10.22 -3.74 -15.27
CA TYR A 154 -10.67 -3.44 -13.90
C TYR A 154 -11.75 -2.34 -13.89
N GLY A 155 -11.50 -1.21 -14.53
CA GLY A 155 -12.45 -0.10 -14.58
C GLY A 155 -13.80 -0.48 -15.20
N ASN A 156 -13.78 -1.27 -16.30
CA ASN A 156 -15.00 -1.74 -16.96
C ASN A 156 -15.82 -2.69 -16.07
N ALA A 157 -15.19 -3.66 -15.42
CA ALA A 157 -15.91 -4.64 -14.58
C ALA A 157 -16.40 -4.00 -13.27
N PHE A 158 -15.62 -3.11 -12.67
CA PHE A 158 -16.02 -2.33 -11.50
C PHE A 158 -17.09 -1.29 -11.83
N GLY A 159 -17.10 -0.75 -13.05
CA GLY A 159 -18.08 0.22 -13.51
C GLY A 159 -17.72 1.69 -13.22
N VAL A 160 -16.43 2.03 -13.22
CA VAL A 160 -15.93 3.40 -13.14
C VAL A 160 -15.17 3.77 -14.41
N ALA A 161 -15.59 4.86 -15.05
CA ALA A 161 -14.99 5.30 -16.31
C ALA A 161 -13.61 5.93 -16.07
N THR A 162 -12.64 5.58 -16.93
CA THR A 162 -11.41 6.36 -17.08
C THR A 162 -11.74 7.58 -17.96
N VAL A 163 -11.81 8.75 -17.32
CA VAL A 163 -12.30 10.00 -17.94
C VAL A 163 -11.18 10.88 -18.51
N GLY A 164 -9.92 10.55 -18.21
CA GLY A 164 -8.77 11.32 -18.66
C GLY A 164 -7.46 10.67 -18.24
N GLY A 165 -6.37 11.42 -18.45
CA GLY A 165 -5.02 10.99 -18.08
C GLY A 165 -4.01 11.41 -19.13
N GLU A 166 -2.79 10.89 -18.99
CA GLU A 166 -1.69 11.16 -19.91
C GLU A 166 -0.78 9.94 -20.07
N VAL A 167 -0.15 9.83 -21.22
CA VAL A 167 0.90 8.86 -21.50
C VAL A 167 2.10 9.61 -22.08
N GLN A 168 3.28 9.37 -21.54
CA GLN A 168 4.52 9.96 -22.05
C GLN A 168 5.57 8.87 -22.27
N PHE A 169 6.47 9.12 -23.21
CA PHE A 169 7.55 8.22 -23.59
C PHE A 169 8.89 8.93 -23.50
N ASP A 170 9.84 8.31 -22.80
CA ASP A 170 11.20 8.78 -22.68
C ASP A 170 12.11 7.57 -22.40
N ASP A 171 13.32 7.55 -22.95
CA ASP A 171 14.24 6.43 -22.82
C ASP A 171 14.61 6.13 -21.36
N ALA A 172 14.55 7.12 -20.47
CA ALA A 172 14.76 6.96 -19.03
C ALA A 172 13.75 6.03 -18.38
N TYR A 173 12.58 5.81 -18.99
CA TYR A 173 11.56 4.88 -18.50
C TYR A 173 11.64 3.49 -19.14
N SER A 174 12.65 3.22 -19.98
CA SER A 174 12.89 1.88 -20.47
C SER A 174 13.24 0.96 -19.30
N LEU A 175 12.48 -0.14 -19.14
CA LEU A 175 12.53 -1.07 -18.00
C LEU A 175 12.22 -0.45 -16.62
N ASN A 176 11.75 0.78 -16.59
CA ASN A 176 11.35 1.48 -15.36
C ASN A 176 10.04 2.27 -15.60
N PRO A 177 8.93 1.61 -15.94
CA PRO A 177 7.67 2.27 -16.22
C PRO A 177 7.12 2.93 -14.96
N LEU A 178 6.39 4.04 -15.14
CA LEU A 178 5.55 4.60 -14.08
C LEU A 178 4.08 4.36 -14.42
N VAL A 179 3.38 3.74 -13.49
CA VAL A 179 1.95 3.45 -13.60
C VAL A 179 1.26 4.09 -12.42
N ASN A 180 0.73 5.30 -12.62
CA ASN A 180 0.02 6.02 -11.58
C ASN A 180 -1.48 5.94 -11.85
N ALA A 181 -2.23 5.45 -10.87
CA ALA A 181 -3.68 5.41 -10.88
C ALA A 181 -4.23 6.52 -9.98
N PHE A 182 -5.25 7.19 -10.45
CA PHE A 182 -6.00 8.21 -9.72
C PHE A 182 -7.48 7.85 -9.72
N ALA A 183 -8.13 8.00 -8.57
CA ALA A 183 -9.57 7.88 -8.46
C ALA A 183 -10.17 9.09 -7.74
N LEU A 184 -11.41 9.42 -8.12
CA LEU A 184 -12.22 10.45 -7.51
C LEU A 184 -13.60 9.90 -7.19
N GLY A 185 -14.08 10.18 -5.99
CA GLY A 185 -15.43 9.85 -5.54
C GLY A 185 -16.13 11.04 -4.91
N LEU A 186 -17.42 10.91 -4.77
CA LEU A 186 -18.28 11.92 -4.15
C LEU A 186 -18.88 11.39 -2.84
N VAL A 187 -18.92 12.24 -1.81
CA VAL A 187 -19.49 11.94 -0.51
C VAL A 187 -20.17 13.18 0.07
N ARG A 188 -21.20 12.99 0.88
CA ARG A 188 -21.75 14.08 1.70
C ARG A 188 -20.81 14.39 2.85
N LYS A 189 -20.66 15.66 3.18
CA LYS A 189 -19.75 16.14 4.23
C LYS A 189 -20.01 15.50 5.60
N ASP A 190 -21.23 15.15 5.90
CA ASP A 190 -21.69 14.49 7.13
C ASP A 190 -21.63 12.96 7.06
N GLN A 191 -21.13 12.38 5.95
CA GLN A 191 -21.05 10.94 5.71
C GLN A 191 -19.61 10.48 5.42
N ILE A 192 -18.62 11.27 5.83
CA ILE A 192 -17.21 10.90 5.70
C ILE A 192 -16.84 9.91 6.79
N PHE A 193 -16.22 8.80 6.43
CA PHE A 193 -15.70 7.77 7.32
C PHE A 193 -14.17 7.84 7.45
N PHE A 194 -13.65 7.25 8.53
CA PHE A 194 -12.23 7.28 8.87
C PHE A 194 -11.72 5.89 9.21
N GLY A 195 -10.44 5.67 8.93
CA GLY A 195 -9.73 4.44 9.27
C GLY A 195 -9.27 4.43 10.73
N LYS A 196 -10.19 4.37 11.70
CA LYS A 196 -9.89 4.45 13.13
C LYS A 196 -10.50 3.30 13.92
N ALA A 197 -9.72 2.70 14.81
CA ALA A 197 -10.20 1.70 15.76
C ALA A 197 -10.73 2.39 17.04
N GLU A 198 -11.88 3.04 16.93
CA GLU A 198 -12.52 3.75 18.04
C GLU A 198 -13.46 2.83 18.83
N GLY A 199 -13.61 3.12 20.13
CA GLY A 199 -14.54 2.43 21.02
C GLY A 199 -14.00 1.11 21.56
N VAL A 200 -13.42 1.16 22.77
CA VAL A 200 -12.91 -0.05 23.46
C VAL A 200 -14.00 -1.11 23.60
N GLY A 201 -13.69 -2.34 23.18
CA GLY A 201 -14.63 -3.46 23.14
C GLY A 201 -15.47 -3.54 21.84
N ASN A 202 -15.31 -2.60 20.92
CA ASN A 202 -15.92 -2.71 19.58
C ASN A 202 -15.31 -3.90 18.84
N PRO A 203 -16.14 -4.76 18.18
CA PRO A 203 -15.65 -5.87 17.40
C PRO A 203 -14.98 -5.39 16.11
N VAL A 204 -13.94 -6.13 15.73
CA VAL A 204 -13.18 -5.95 14.49
C VAL A 204 -13.56 -7.07 13.53
N LEU A 205 -14.05 -6.71 12.36
CA LEU A 205 -14.48 -7.64 11.32
C LEU A 205 -13.54 -7.60 10.14
N TYR A 206 -13.20 -8.79 9.66
CA TYR A 206 -12.63 -9.03 8.35
C TYR A 206 -13.78 -9.21 7.36
N VAL A 207 -13.74 -8.52 6.22
CA VAL A 207 -14.80 -8.62 5.20
C VAL A 207 -14.22 -8.65 3.78
N GLY A 208 -14.94 -9.33 2.86
CA GLY A 208 -14.57 -9.41 1.44
C GLY A 208 -13.99 -10.75 1.02
N ALA A 209 -12.98 -10.74 0.16
CA ALA A 209 -12.33 -11.93 -0.37
C ALA A 209 -11.62 -12.75 0.72
N LYS A 210 -11.43 -14.05 0.47
CA LYS A 210 -10.63 -14.92 1.35
C LYS A 210 -9.14 -14.63 1.20
N THR A 211 -8.40 -14.71 2.31
CA THR A 211 -6.96 -14.55 2.35
C THR A 211 -6.24 -15.72 1.67
N GLY A 212 -5.35 -15.42 0.75
CA GLY A 212 -4.41 -16.36 0.14
C GLY A 212 -2.96 -15.93 0.35
N ARG A 213 -1.99 -16.63 -0.28
CA ARG A 213 -0.55 -16.32 -0.18
C ARG A 213 -0.09 -15.25 -1.17
N ASP A 214 -0.99 -14.47 -1.73
CA ASP A 214 -0.65 -13.43 -2.69
C ASP A 214 0.02 -12.23 -2.01
N GLY A 215 0.99 -11.63 -2.67
CA GLY A 215 1.58 -10.35 -2.27
C GLY A 215 2.37 -10.37 -0.96
N ILE A 216 2.68 -11.54 -0.39
CA ILE A 216 3.54 -11.63 0.78
C ILE A 216 4.89 -10.99 0.45
N HIS A 217 5.30 -9.98 1.22
CA HIS A 217 6.42 -9.07 0.96
C HIS A 217 6.22 -8.08 -0.22
N GLY A 218 5.02 -7.92 -0.76
CA GLY A 218 4.75 -6.96 -1.84
C GLY A 218 5.13 -5.52 -1.49
N ALA A 219 4.77 -5.04 -0.32
CA ALA A 219 5.12 -3.70 0.16
C ALA A 219 6.64 -3.50 0.32
N THR A 220 7.39 -4.52 0.73
CA THR A 220 8.85 -4.45 0.80
C THR A 220 9.48 -4.51 -0.58
N MET A 221 8.94 -5.32 -1.49
CA MET A 221 9.37 -5.39 -2.88
C MET A 221 9.14 -4.07 -3.64
N ALA A 222 8.08 -3.34 -3.34
CA ALA A 222 7.78 -2.05 -3.96
C ALA A 222 8.87 -0.97 -3.71
N SER A 223 9.77 -1.21 -2.76
CA SER A 223 10.92 -0.35 -2.44
C SER A 223 12.26 -0.88 -3.00
N ALA A 224 12.26 -1.98 -3.74
CA ALA A 224 13.45 -2.57 -4.35
C ALA A 224 13.83 -1.90 -5.69
N GLU A 225 15.02 -2.16 -6.19
CA GLU A 225 15.44 -1.75 -7.54
C GLU A 225 14.88 -2.70 -8.60
N PHE A 226 14.68 -2.16 -9.83
CA PHE A 226 14.28 -2.97 -10.98
C PHE A 226 15.51 -3.68 -11.56
N ASP A 227 15.50 -5.00 -11.54
CA ASP A 227 16.52 -5.85 -12.14
C ASP A 227 15.91 -7.08 -12.85
N ASP A 228 16.74 -7.89 -13.47
CA ASP A 228 16.29 -9.09 -14.18
C ASP A 228 15.76 -10.16 -13.21
N GLU A 229 16.21 -10.17 -11.95
CA GLU A 229 15.73 -11.08 -10.90
C GLU A 229 14.30 -10.74 -10.44
N ALA A 230 13.88 -9.47 -10.61
CA ALA A 230 12.50 -9.05 -10.30
C ALA A 230 11.45 -9.84 -11.10
N LEU A 231 11.80 -10.38 -12.29
CA LEU A 231 10.88 -11.21 -13.07
C LEU A 231 10.60 -12.59 -12.43
N GLU A 232 11.47 -13.07 -11.56
CA GLU A 232 11.25 -14.31 -10.80
C GLU A 232 10.23 -14.12 -9.67
N MET A 233 9.93 -12.86 -9.31
CA MET A 233 8.99 -12.49 -8.26
C MET A 233 7.52 -12.49 -8.70
N ARG A 234 7.18 -13.05 -9.87
CA ARG A 234 5.80 -13.17 -10.38
C ARG A 234 4.79 -13.72 -9.36
N PRO A 235 5.12 -14.74 -8.55
CA PRO A 235 4.18 -15.27 -7.57
C PRO A 235 3.79 -14.26 -6.47
N THR A 236 4.55 -13.18 -6.29
CA THR A 236 4.26 -12.13 -5.29
C THR A 236 3.35 -11.02 -5.82
N VAL A 237 3.03 -11.00 -7.11
CA VAL A 237 2.11 -10.02 -7.68
C VAL A 237 0.68 -10.40 -7.32
N GLN A 238 -0.05 -9.44 -6.78
CA GLN A 238 -1.45 -9.59 -6.40
C GLN A 238 -2.32 -9.79 -7.65
N VAL A 239 -3.39 -10.55 -7.48
CA VAL A 239 -4.42 -10.76 -8.52
C VAL A 239 -5.71 -10.09 -8.06
N GLY A 240 -6.20 -9.12 -8.82
CA GLY A 240 -7.44 -8.41 -8.51
C GLY A 240 -8.66 -9.05 -9.15
N ASP A 241 -9.79 -9.02 -8.43
CA ASP A 241 -11.12 -9.39 -8.92
C ASP A 241 -12.06 -8.18 -8.92
N PRO A 242 -12.16 -7.44 -10.04
CA PRO A 242 -12.96 -6.22 -10.09
C PRO A 242 -14.47 -6.45 -9.92
N PHE A 243 -14.96 -7.65 -10.21
CA PHE A 243 -16.37 -8.00 -9.94
C PHE A 243 -16.61 -8.14 -8.44
N LEU A 244 -15.74 -8.85 -7.74
CA LEU A 244 -15.82 -8.97 -6.29
C LEU A 244 -15.67 -7.61 -5.61
N GLU A 245 -14.76 -6.76 -6.09
CA GLU A 245 -14.60 -5.41 -5.54
C GLU A 245 -15.83 -4.54 -5.78
N LYS A 246 -16.54 -4.72 -6.88
CA LYS A 246 -17.83 -4.05 -7.11
C LYS A 246 -18.87 -4.43 -6.05
N LEU A 247 -18.97 -5.71 -5.71
CA LEU A 247 -19.84 -6.17 -4.63
C LEU A 247 -19.40 -5.63 -3.28
N LEU A 248 -18.09 -5.60 -3.03
CA LEU A 248 -17.48 -5.05 -1.82
C LEU A 248 -17.81 -3.56 -1.64
N LEU A 249 -17.70 -2.75 -2.70
CA LEU A 249 -18.12 -1.34 -2.69
C LEU A 249 -19.56 -1.19 -2.22
N GLU A 250 -20.50 -1.94 -2.82
CA GLU A 250 -21.92 -1.80 -2.51
C GLU A 250 -22.21 -2.24 -1.06
N ALA A 251 -21.59 -3.34 -0.61
CA ALA A 251 -21.71 -3.83 0.77
C ALA A 251 -21.15 -2.82 1.78
N CYS A 252 -19.96 -2.27 1.53
CA CYS A 252 -19.33 -1.27 2.41
C CYS A 252 -20.18 -0.01 2.51
N LEU A 253 -20.65 0.56 1.38
CA LEU A 253 -21.50 1.75 1.40
C LEU A 253 -22.84 1.48 2.07
N GLU A 254 -23.42 0.29 1.94
CA GLU A 254 -24.65 -0.10 2.65
C GLU A 254 -24.40 -0.22 4.16
N ALA A 255 -23.30 -0.88 4.57
CA ALA A 255 -22.91 -1.02 5.98
C ALA A 255 -22.64 0.34 6.64
N MET A 256 -21.95 1.24 5.97
CA MET A 256 -21.74 2.60 6.47
C MET A 256 -23.04 3.38 6.65
N ARG A 257 -23.95 3.30 5.68
CA ARG A 257 -25.28 3.96 5.78
C ARG A 257 -26.17 3.38 6.88
N SER A 258 -25.97 2.12 7.27
CA SER A 258 -26.72 1.53 8.39
C SER A 258 -26.40 2.21 9.74
N GLY A 259 -25.21 2.86 9.83
CA GLY A 259 -24.69 3.42 11.08
C GLY A 259 -24.12 2.37 12.03
N ALA A 260 -23.87 1.13 11.57
CA ALA A 260 -23.23 0.07 12.37
C ALA A 260 -21.70 0.16 12.36
N VAL A 261 -21.10 0.87 11.40
CA VAL A 261 -19.67 1.03 11.21
C VAL A 261 -19.13 2.19 12.05
N ALA A 262 -18.14 1.91 12.90
CA ALA A 262 -17.41 2.91 13.67
C ALA A 262 -16.12 3.37 12.95
N GLY A 263 -15.48 2.48 12.18
CA GLY A 263 -14.30 2.77 11.37
C GLY A 263 -14.11 1.71 10.30
N ILE A 264 -13.43 2.06 9.22
CA ILE A 264 -13.18 1.17 8.08
C ILE A 264 -11.84 1.50 7.42
N GLN A 265 -11.10 0.46 7.04
CA GLN A 265 -9.80 0.55 6.36
C GLN A 265 -9.76 -0.51 5.27
N ASP A 266 -9.13 -0.21 4.13
CA ASP A 266 -8.81 -1.23 3.14
C ASP A 266 -7.62 -2.09 3.58
N MET A 267 -7.53 -3.28 3.05
CA MET A 267 -6.37 -4.16 3.17
C MET A 267 -5.61 -4.16 1.85
N GLY A 268 -4.94 -3.05 1.56
CA GLY A 268 -4.06 -2.88 0.40
C GLY A 268 -2.67 -3.46 0.65
N ALA A 269 -1.66 -2.63 0.53
CA ALA A 269 -0.28 -3.00 0.86
C ALA A 269 -0.17 -3.48 2.31
N ALA A 270 0.52 -4.60 2.51
CA ALA A 270 0.68 -5.25 3.80
C ALA A 270 -0.62 -5.78 4.45
N GLY A 271 -1.73 -5.74 3.76
CA GLY A 271 -2.97 -6.40 4.12
C GLY A 271 -3.47 -6.13 5.54
N LEU A 272 -3.61 -7.20 6.35
CA LEU A 272 -4.12 -7.10 7.72
C LEU A 272 -3.15 -6.37 8.65
N THR A 273 -1.85 -6.41 8.36
CA THR A 273 -0.82 -5.71 9.16
C THR A 273 -1.03 -4.21 9.11
N SER A 274 -0.98 -3.58 7.93
CA SER A 274 -1.11 -2.13 7.82
C SER A 274 -2.48 -1.65 8.28
N SER A 275 -3.56 -2.31 7.86
CA SER A 275 -4.92 -1.90 8.22
C SER A 275 -5.14 -1.88 9.73
N SER A 276 -4.74 -2.94 10.45
CA SER A 276 -4.94 -3.01 11.90
C SER A 276 -4.03 -2.04 12.67
N CYS A 277 -2.76 -1.94 12.29
CA CYS A 277 -1.80 -1.07 12.95
C CYS A 277 -2.15 0.42 12.77
N GLU A 278 -2.52 0.82 11.56
CA GLU A 278 -2.90 2.20 11.26
C GLU A 278 -4.20 2.60 11.95
N MET A 279 -5.23 1.75 11.91
CA MET A 279 -6.50 2.04 12.60
C MET A 279 -6.30 2.17 14.12
N ALA A 280 -5.47 1.32 14.72
CA ALA A 280 -5.13 1.38 16.13
C ALA A 280 -4.39 2.67 16.47
N ALA A 281 -3.33 3.00 15.71
CA ALA A 281 -2.50 4.18 15.93
C ALA A 281 -3.30 5.48 15.78
N ARG A 282 -4.12 5.62 14.73
CA ARG A 282 -4.96 6.82 14.50
C ARG A 282 -5.99 7.06 15.62
N ALA A 283 -6.44 6.00 16.30
CA ALA A 283 -7.37 6.09 17.43
C ALA A 283 -6.67 6.22 18.79
N GLY A 284 -5.37 5.98 18.87
CA GLY A 284 -4.62 5.88 20.13
C GLY A 284 -5.04 4.69 20.98
N ASN A 285 -5.63 3.66 20.37
CA ASN A 285 -6.11 2.42 21.00
C ASN A 285 -5.21 1.23 20.66
N GLY A 286 -5.49 0.08 21.24
CA GLY A 286 -4.95 -1.20 20.84
C GLY A 286 -5.96 -1.99 19.99
N ILE A 287 -5.48 -3.04 19.36
CA ILE A 287 -6.29 -4.02 18.62
C ILE A 287 -5.81 -5.43 18.98
N GLU A 288 -6.74 -6.33 19.26
CA GLU A 288 -6.47 -7.75 19.45
C GLU A 288 -7.14 -8.55 18.34
N LEU A 289 -6.36 -9.33 17.60
CA LEU A 289 -6.81 -10.14 16.46
C LEU A 289 -6.61 -11.62 16.75
N ASP A 290 -7.62 -12.46 16.43
CA ASP A 290 -7.51 -13.91 16.40
C ASP A 290 -7.55 -14.38 14.94
N LEU A 291 -6.39 -14.71 14.42
CA LEU A 291 -6.21 -15.13 13.02
C LEU A 291 -6.83 -16.49 12.71
N SER A 292 -7.16 -17.29 13.72
CA SER A 292 -7.84 -18.59 13.53
C SER A 292 -9.22 -18.43 12.88
N SER A 293 -9.80 -17.23 13.01
CA SER A 293 -11.12 -16.90 12.47
C SER A 293 -11.06 -16.27 11.07
N VAL A 294 -9.87 -15.91 10.57
CA VAL A 294 -9.71 -15.27 9.25
C VAL A 294 -10.08 -16.25 8.14
N PRO A 295 -11.00 -15.90 7.22
CA PRO A 295 -11.32 -16.74 6.07
C PRO A 295 -10.10 -16.92 5.15
N GLN A 296 -9.75 -18.17 4.88
CA GLN A 296 -8.59 -18.52 4.07
C GLN A 296 -9.02 -19.21 2.78
N ARG A 297 -8.36 -18.87 1.67
CA ARG A 297 -8.52 -19.54 0.37
C ARG A 297 -7.67 -20.81 0.28
N GLU A 298 -6.57 -20.84 1.05
CA GLU A 298 -5.59 -21.92 1.05
C GLU A 298 -5.50 -22.52 2.45
N GLU A 299 -5.40 -23.85 2.53
CA GLU A 299 -5.26 -24.53 3.82
C GLU A 299 -3.85 -24.35 4.41
N GLY A 300 -3.76 -24.36 5.74
CA GLY A 300 -2.50 -24.39 6.47
C GLY A 300 -1.68 -23.09 6.38
N MET A 301 -2.31 -21.96 6.20
CA MET A 301 -1.62 -20.67 6.27
C MET A 301 -1.15 -20.41 7.70
N THR A 302 0.10 -19.97 7.82
CA THR A 302 0.69 -19.54 9.08
C THR A 302 0.20 -18.15 9.47
N ALA A 303 0.31 -17.79 10.75
CA ALA A 303 0.00 -16.43 11.21
C ALA A 303 0.80 -15.35 10.48
N TYR A 304 2.07 -15.66 10.16
CA TYR A 304 2.93 -14.79 9.36
C TYR A 304 2.34 -14.52 7.97
N GLU A 305 1.95 -15.57 7.26
CA GLU A 305 1.36 -15.47 5.92
C GLU A 305 0.01 -14.73 5.95
N ILE A 306 -0.83 -14.97 6.97
CA ILE A 306 -2.13 -14.29 7.11
C ILE A 306 -1.96 -12.79 7.36
N MET A 307 -1.02 -12.40 8.23
CA MET A 307 -0.77 -10.98 8.54
C MET A 307 -0.20 -10.20 7.36
N LEU A 308 0.70 -10.83 6.57
CA LEU A 308 1.43 -10.16 5.49
C LEU A 308 0.81 -10.37 4.10
N SER A 309 -0.21 -11.20 3.98
CA SER A 309 -0.93 -11.40 2.71
C SER A 309 -1.52 -10.09 2.20
N GLU A 310 -1.30 -9.80 0.93
CA GLU A 310 -1.89 -8.66 0.22
C GLU A 310 -2.98 -9.09 -0.78
N SER A 311 -3.67 -10.21 -0.50
CA SER A 311 -4.86 -10.58 -1.28
C SER A 311 -5.80 -9.39 -1.37
N GLN A 312 -6.28 -9.12 -2.57
CA GLN A 312 -7.07 -7.94 -2.86
C GLN A 312 -8.54 -8.08 -2.41
N GLU A 313 -9.33 -7.04 -2.56
CA GLU A 313 -10.77 -7.00 -2.30
C GLU A 313 -11.14 -7.37 -0.84
N ARG A 314 -10.34 -6.90 0.12
CA ARG A 314 -10.56 -7.10 1.55
C ARG A 314 -10.62 -5.76 2.29
N MET A 315 -11.44 -5.71 3.34
CA MET A 315 -11.56 -4.54 4.23
C MET A 315 -11.54 -4.98 5.68
N LEU A 316 -11.04 -4.08 6.55
CA LEU A 316 -11.13 -4.20 8.00
C LEU A 316 -12.18 -3.21 8.51
N ILE A 317 -13.18 -3.68 9.21
CA ILE A 317 -14.27 -2.86 9.76
C ILE A 317 -14.26 -2.95 11.27
N VAL A 318 -14.34 -1.81 11.95
CA VAL A 318 -14.69 -1.72 13.37
C VAL A 318 -16.17 -1.43 13.45
N ALA A 319 -16.95 -2.33 14.04
CA ALA A 319 -18.39 -2.17 14.23
C ALA A 319 -18.69 -1.57 15.60
N HIS A 320 -19.77 -0.82 15.73
CA HIS A 320 -20.32 -0.50 17.04
C HIS A 320 -20.76 -1.77 17.75
N ARG A 321 -20.34 -1.92 19.01
CA ARG A 321 -20.62 -3.11 19.84
C ARG A 321 -22.11 -3.46 19.84
N GLY A 322 -22.41 -4.72 19.53
CA GLY A 322 -23.77 -5.28 19.43
C GLY A 322 -24.44 -5.05 18.07
N ARG A 323 -23.74 -4.40 17.11
CA ARG A 323 -24.25 -4.20 15.75
C ARG A 323 -23.47 -4.98 14.68
N GLU A 324 -22.50 -5.81 15.08
CA GLU A 324 -21.68 -6.64 14.19
C GLU A 324 -22.54 -7.56 13.33
N ARG A 325 -23.63 -8.10 13.89
CA ARG A 325 -24.55 -8.97 13.16
C ARG A 325 -25.20 -8.31 11.96
N GLU A 326 -25.53 -7.02 12.06
CA GLU A 326 -26.10 -6.24 10.97
C GLU A 326 -25.11 -6.13 9.79
N ILE A 327 -23.83 -5.90 10.08
CA ILE A 327 -22.77 -5.88 9.05
C ILE A 327 -22.64 -7.24 8.40
N VAL A 328 -22.58 -8.34 9.18
CA VAL A 328 -22.51 -9.71 8.65
C VAL A 328 -23.70 -10.00 7.71
N ASP A 329 -24.91 -9.62 8.09
CA ASP A 329 -26.10 -9.87 7.28
C ASP A 329 -26.10 -9.03 5.98
N ILE A 330 -25.57 -7.79 5.99
CA ILE A 330 -25.38 -6.96 4.80
C ILE A 330 -24.37 -7.64 3.84
N PHE A 331 -23.19 -8.03 4.33
CA PHE A 331 -22.19 -8.66 3.49
C PHE A 331 -22.66 -10.01 2.91
N LYS A 332 -23.37 -10.79 3.70
CA LYS A 332 -24.00 -12.03 3.22
C LYS A 332 -25.01 -11.80 2.09
N LYS A 333 -25.76 -10.72 2.11
CA LYS A 333 -26.68 -10.32 1.02
C LYS A 333 -25.92 -10.10 -0.30
N TRP A 334 -24.67 -9.63 -0.22
CA TRP A 334 -23.80 -9.42 -1.36
C TRP A 334 -22.88 -10.60 -1.69
N ASP A 335 -23.13 -11.77 -1.07
CA ASP A 335 -22.34 -13.01 -1.23
C ASP A 335 -20.85 -12.84 -0.87
N LEU A 336 -20.60 -12.06 0.18
CA LEU A 336 -19.27 -11.77 0.69
C LEU A 336 -19.08 -12.30 2.10
N ASP A 337 -17.84 -12.71 2.42
CA ASP A 337 -17.47 -13.09 3.78
C ASP A 337 -17.46 -11.86 4.70
N ALA A 338 -17.93 -12.04 5.93
CA ALA A 338 -17.79 -11.08 7.02
C ALA A 338 -17.69 -11.83 8.34
N VAL A 339 -16.54 -11.74 9.00
CA VAL A 339 -16.22 -12.52 10.19
C VAL A 339 -15.61 -11.62 11.25
N VAL A 340 -16.08 -11.72 12.51
CA VAL A 340 -15.43 -11.07 13.64
C VAL A 340 -14.12 -11.80 13.91
N ILE A 341 -13.01 -11.07 13.79
CA ILE A 341 -11.65 -11.60 13.98
C ILE A 341 -10.95 -10.97 15.18
N GLY A 342 -11.60 -10.04 15.89
CA GLY A 342 -10.94 -9.37 17.00
C GLY A 342 -11.79 -8.30 17.66
N ARG A 343 -11.11 -7.46 18.42
CA ARG A 343 -11.71 -6.35 19.15
C ARG A 343 -10.74 -5.18 19.36
N VAL A 344 -11.29 -4.01 19.55
CA VAL A 344 -10.55 -2.81 19.99
C VAL A 344 -10.27 -2.92 21.51
N THR A 345 -9.05 -2.58 21.92
CA THR A 345 -8.60 -2.59 23.32
C THR A 345 -8.08 -1.22 23.74
N ASP A 346 -7.93 -1.01 25.04
CA ASP A 346 -7.33 0.19 25.65
C ASP A 346 -5.84 0.05 25.96
N THR A 347 -5.23 -1.07 25.52
CA THR A 347 -3.84 -1.40 25.84
C THR A 347 -2.81 -0.59 25.04
N GLY A 348 -3.22 0.01 23.92
CA GLY A 348 -2.30 0.63 22.95
C GLY A 348 -1.44 -0.36 22.18
N HIS A 349 -1.71 -1.67 22.29
CA HIS A 349 -0.93 -2.73 21.64
C HIS A 349 -1.67 -3.34 20.47
N VAL A 350 -0.93 -3.77 19.48
CA VAL A 350 -1.37 -4.69 18.44
C VAL A 350 -1.01 -6.11 18.90
N VAL A 351 -2.05 -6.89 19.22
CA VAL A 351 -1.92 -8.26 19.72
C VAL A 351 -2.45 -9.22 18.68
N VAL A 352 -1.65 -10.23 18.34
CA VAL A 352 -2.00 -11.27 17.36
C VAL A 352 -2.03 -12.63 18.04
N LEU A 353 -3.20 -13.26 17.96
CA LEU A 353 -3.44 -14.62 18.44
C LEU A 353 -3.65 -15.55 17.24
N HIS A 354 -3.19 -16.80 17.33
CA HIS A 354 -3.48 -17.84 16.37
C HIS A 354 -3.54 -19.20 17.09
N HIS A 355 -4.64 -19.90 16.96
CA HIS A 355 -4.91 -21.16 17.66
C HIS A 355 -4.67 -21.11 19.19
N GLY A 356 -5.02 -19.96 19.80
CA GLY A 356 -4.87 -19.72 21.23
C GLY A 356 -3.46 -19.33 21.68
N GLU A 357 -2.49 -19.28 20.77
CA GLU A 357 -1.13 -18.81 21.04
C GLU A 357 -0.99 -17.31 20.68
N LYS A 358 -0.32 -16.55 21.56
CA LYS A 358 0.00 -15.15 21.29
C LYS A 358 1.33 -15.06 20.53
N LEU A 359 1.26 -14.63 19.27
CA LEU A 359 2.39 -14.61 18.34
C LEU A 359 2.96 -13.21 18.10
N ALA A 360 2.20 -12.15 18.43
CA ALA A 360 2.72 -10.79 18.48
C ALA A 360 2.06 -10.00 19.62
N ASP A 361 2.84 -9.09 20.19
CA ASP A 361 2.40 -8.14 21.23
C ASP A 361 3.27 -6.89 21.14
N ILE A 362 2.87 -5.92 20.32
CA ILE A 362 3.67 -4.77 19.94
C ILE A 362 2.92 -3.50 20.32
N PRO A 363 3.53 -2.58 21.11
CA PRO A 363 3.00 -1.23 21.27
C PRO A 363 2.82 -0.55 19.91
N GLY A 364 1.62 -0.05 19.61
CA GLY A 364 1.30 0.53 18.30
C GLY A 364 2.23 1.69 17.91
N GLY A 365 2.66 2.51 18.87
CA GLY A 365 3.60 3.61 18.65
C GLY A 365 4.97 3.14 18.11
N TYR A 366 5.40 1.92 18.42
CA TYR A 366 6.66 1.38 17.89
C TYR A 366 6.60 1.15 16.37
N LEU A 367 5.42 0.91 15.84
CA LEU A 367 5.20 0.65 14.42
C LEU A 367 5.06 1.93 13.59
N THR A 368 4.67 3.05 14.22
CA THR A 368 4.35 4.31 13.53
C THR A 368 5.27 5.46 13.92
N ASP A 369 5.42 5.74 15.22
CA ASP A 369 6.14 6.92 15.70
C ASP A 369 7.64 6.68 15.75
N GLU A 370 8.06 5.46 16.12
CA GLU A 370 9.47 5.03 16.21
C GLU A 370 10.03 4.51 14.89
N ALA A 371 9.23 4.52 13.80
CA ALA A 371 9.71 4.14 12.49
C ALA A 371 10.90 5.02 12.07
N PRO A 372 11.98 4.43 11.52
CA PRO A 372 13.19 5.16 11.15
C PRO A 372 12.89 6.36 10.24
N ARG A 373 13.68 7.42 10.37
CA ARG A 373 13.59 8.63 9.54
C ARG A 373 14.98 8.97 9.02
N TYR A 374 15.12 8.99 7.70
CA TYR A 374 16.39 9.22 7.07
C TYR A 374 16.44 10.57 6.35
N GLU A 375 17.51 11.32 6.60
CA GLU A 375 17.89 12.47 5.79
C GLU A 375 18.87 11.98 4.71
N ARG A 376 18.33 11.69 3.52
CA ARG A 376 19.14 11.22 2.39
C ARG A 376 19.93 12.37 1.79
N ALA A 377 21.21 12.14 1.51
CA ALA A 377 22.02 13.10 0.79
C ALA A 377 21.41 13.38 -0.59
N MET A 378 21.23 14.64 -0.92
CA MET A 378 20.68 15.06 -2.20
C MET A 378 21.55 16.15 -2.85
N ARG A 379 21.55 16.18 -4.18
CA ARG A 379 22.21 17.21 -4.98
C ARG A 379 21.21 17.84 -5.93
N ALA A 380 21.26 19.16 -6.04
CA ALA A 380 20.48 19.86 -7.06
C ALA A 380 20.94 19.42 -8.48
N PRO A 381 20.03 19.38 -9.48
CA PRO A 381 20.36 18.99 -10.86
C PRO A 381 21.54 19.79 -11.44
N GLU A 382 21.62 21.08 -11.15
CA GLU A 382 22.72 21.96 -11.59
C GLU A 382 24.08 21.59 -10.98
N GLU A 383 24.10 21.10 -9.74
CA GLU A 383 25.31 20.63 -9.07
C GLU A 383 25.77 19.29 -9.64
N ARG A 384 24.82 18.45 -10.02
CA ARG A 384 25.08 17.17 -10.69
C ARG A 384 25.74 17.38 -12.05
N GLN A 385 25.20 18.26 -12.89
CA GLN A 385 25.78 18.59 -14.20
C GLN A 385 27.19 19.15 -14.08
N LYS A 386 27.45 20.02 -13.08
CA LYS A 386 28.81 20.53 -12.80
C LYS A 386 29.77 19.44 -12.34
N ALA A 387 29.30 18.46 -11.57
CA ALA A 387 30.13 17.35 -11.10
C ALA A 387 30.45 16.37 -12.23
N GLU A 388 29.48 16.04 -13.08
CA GLU A 388 29.67 15.17 -14.26
C GLU A 388 30.60 15.82 -15.29
N GLY A 389 30.46 17.13 -15.55
CA GLY A 389 31.38 17.89 -16.42
C GLY A 389 32.81 17.94 -15.90
N LYS A 390 33.01 17.99 -14.57
CA LYS A 390 34.34 17.90 -13.96
C LYS A 390 34.95 16.51 -14.10
N ARG A 391 34.14 15.45 -13.93
CA ARG A 391 34.56 14.07 -14.05
C ARG A 391 34.98 13.73 -15.49
N GLN A 392 34.17 14.14 -16.47
CA GLN A 392 34.50 13.97 -17.89
C GLN A 392 35.80 14.71 -18.28
N LYS A 393 36.02 15.94 -17.78
CA LYS A 393 37.28 16.65 -18.01
C LYS A 393 38.48 15.93 -17.40
N ALA A 394 38.37 15.41 -16.18
CA ALA A 394 39.41 14.67 -15.53
C ALA A 394 39.76 13.35 -16.27
N GLU A 395 38.75 12.63 -16.74
CA GLU A 395 38.95 11.41 -17.55
C GLU A 395 39.63 11.67 -18.88
N VAL A 396 39.30 12.79 -19.55
CA VAL A 396 39.98 13.23 -20.80
C VAL A 396 41.42 13.63 -20.53
N GLU A 397 41.69 14.36 -19.45
CA GLU A 397 43.05 14.76 -19.07
C GLU A 397 43.92 13.53 -18.72
N GLU A 398 43.37 12.53 -18.03
CA GLU A 398 44.06 11.29 -17.68
C GLU A 398 44.37 10.43 -18.91
N GLN A 399 43.39 10.32 -19.83
CA GLN A 399 43.60 9.64 -21.13
C GLN A 399 44.65 10.35 -21.99
N THR A 400 44.67 11.68 -21.99
CA THR A 400 45.64 12.47 -22.75
C THR A 400 47.05 12.33 -22.15
N ALA A 401 47.15 12.35 -20.82
CA ALA A 401 48.43 12.15 -20.13
C ALA A 401 48.98 10.74 -20.33
N SER A 402 48.12 9.71 -20.34
CA SER A 402 48.52 8.33 -20.64
C SER A 402 48.98 8.12 -22.08
N ALA A 403 48.38 8.84 -23.03
CA ALA A 403 48.80 8.77 -24.46
C ALA A 403 50.11 9.50 -24.74
N LEU A 404 50.55 10.40 -23.87
CA LEU A 404 51.79 11.18 -24.01
C LEU A 404 52.98 10.57 -23.22
N SER A 405 52.81 9.46 -22.52
CA SER A 405 53.90 8.77 -21.83
C SER A 405 54.75 8.01 -22.86
N PRO A 406 56.06 8.31 -22.93
CA PRO A 406 56.94 7.60 -23.86
C PRO A 406 57.03 6.11 -23.50
N GLN A 407 56.76 5.23 -24.45
CA GLN A 407 57.14 3.83 -24.36
C GLN A 407 58.68 3.72 -24.32
N HIS A 408 59.22 3.33 -23.20
CA HIS A 408 60.62 2.92 -23.07
C HIS A 408 60.76 1.42 -23.28
#